data_fbd70a3131795f5b7f569684b3fdb452
#
_entry.id   fbd70a3131795f5b7f569684b3fdb452
#
_cell.length_a   1.000
_cell.length_b   1.000
_cell.length_c   1.000
_cell.angle_alpha   90.00
_cell.angle_beta   90.00
_cell.angle_gamma   90.00
#
_symmetry.space_group_name_H-M   'P 1'
#
loop_
_entity.id
_entity.type
_entity.pdbx_description
1 polymer ?
#
loop_
_entity_poly.entity_id
_entity_poly.type
_entity_poly.pdbx_seq_one_letter_code
_entity_poly.pdbx_strand_id
1 'polypeptide(L)'
;MANSTPVQSIDRVFDIVEELSSSPHGMSLTDLAAAVGLHVSTVHRLLASLSSRGYVQKDIETGKYRLTLKMFEVGSRAACGVNLVSIARPYLERLAEFSGEAVHLVARLGDEVVYLYKEDTSSSIARMAS
;
A
#
# COMPACT_ATOMS: atom_id res chain seq x y z
N MET A 1 -12.75 -24.84 17.26
CA MET A 1 -11.82 -23.93 16.56
C MET A 1 -10.50 -23.95 17.32
N ALA A 2 -9.45 -24.40 16.71
CA ALA A 2 -8.13 -24.34 17.32
C ALA A 2 -7.72 -22.86 17.48
N ASN A 3 -7.49 -22.41 18.72
CA ASN A 3 -6.85 -21.13 19.00
C ASN A 3 -5.38 -21.25 18.53
N SER A 4 -5.12 -20.94 17.26
CA SER A 4 -3.76 -20.84 16.77
C SER A 4 -3.15 -19.55 17.29
N THR A 5 -2.10 -19.68 18.11
CA THR A 5 -1.33 -18.53 18.56
C THR A 5 -0.65 -17.87 17.35
N PRO A 6 -0.74 -16.55 17.17
CA PRO A 6 -0.05 -15.85 16.11
C PRO A 6 1.46 -16.13 16.12
N VAL A 7 2.06 -16.22 14.94
CA VAL A 7 3.50 -16.46 14.79
C VAL A 7 4.22 -15.12 14.86
N GLN A 8 4.92 -14.85 15.94
CA GLN A 8 5.57 -13.58 16.23
C GLN A 8 6.48 -13.06 15.10
N SER A 9 7.19 -13.94 14.41
CA SER A 9 8.05 -13.52 13.30
C SER A 9 7.27 -12.99 12.10
N ILE A 10 6.05 -13.47 11.89
CA ILE A 10 5.17 -12.98 10.84
C ILE A 10 4.65 -11.59 11.20
N ASP A 11 4.19 -11.41 12.44
CA ASP A 11 3.74 -10.10 12.92
C ASP A 11 4.84 -9.05 12.76
N ARG A 12 6.05 -9.37 13.19
CA ARG A 12 7.22 -8.49 13.02
C ARG A 12 7.54 -8.14 11.57
N VAL A 13 7.34 -9.07 10.63
CA VAL A 13 7.51 -8.80 9.20
C VAL A 13 6.47 -7.79 8.72
N PHE A 14 5.22 -7.93 9.12
CA PHE A 14 4.18 -6.98 8.76
C PHE A 14 4.38 -5.62 9.40
N ASP A 15 4.82 -5.54 10.65
CA ASP A 15 5.20 -4.26 11.28
C ASP A 15 6.27 -3.53 10.46
N ILE A 16 7.28 -4.24 9.97
CA ILE A 16 8.33 -3.69 9.09
C ILE A 16 7.75 -3.19 7.76
N VAL A 17 6.89 -3.99 7.14
CA VAL A 17 6.26 -3.64 5.86
C VAL A 17 5.38 -2.40 5.99
N GLU A 18 4.55 -2.34 7.02
CA GLU A 18 3.67 -1.21 7.30
C GLU A 18 4.45 0.07 7.61
N GLU A 19 5.52 -0.03 8.41
CA GLU A 19 6.39 1.12 8.69
C GLU A 19 7.08 1.64 7.43
N LEU A 20 7.65 0.76 6.60
CA LEU A 20 8.27 1.14 5.33
C LEU A 20 7.26 1.74 4.34
N SER A 21 5.99 1.34 4.40
CA SER A 21 4.95 1.89 3.52
C SER A 21 4.71 3.39 3.75
N SER A 22 4.94 3.85 4.98
CA SER A 22 4.83 5.26 5.37
C SER A 22 6.05 6.10 5.01
N SER A 23 7.10 5.47 4.50
CA SER A 23 8.39 6.11 4.18
C SER A 23 8.78 5.88 2.72
N PRO A 24 8.19 6.62 1.77
CA PRO A 24 8.41 6.41 0.33
C PRO A 24 9.87 6.58 -0.11
N HIS A 25 10.67 7.33 0.64
CA HIS A 25 12.11 7.50 0.40
C HIS A 25 12.98 6.46 1.12
N GLY A 26 12.36 5.52 1.81
CA GLY A 26 13.03 4.47 2.56
C GLY A 26 13.53 4.91 3.93
N MET A 27 13.93 3.92 4.72
CA MET A 27 14.44 4.10 6.08
C MET A 27 15.79 3.39 6.26
N SER A 28 16.64 3.95 7.11
CA SER A 28 17.85 3.25 7.55
C SER A 28 17.48 2.05 8.43
N LEU A 29 18.38 1.07 8.49
CA LEU A 29 18.20 -0.10 9.35
C LEU A 29 17.97 0.29 10.83
N THR A 30 18.70 1.30 11.31
CA THR A 30 18.64 1.77 12.69
C THR A 30 17.31 2.47 13.00
N ASP A 31 16.86 3.35 12.09
CA ASP A 31 15.59 4.06 12.25
C ASP A 31 14.41 3.09 12.20
N LEU A 32 14.46 2.14 11.29
CA LEU A 32 13.42 1.12 11.18
C LEU A 32 13.36 0.24 12.43
N ALA A 33 14.51 -0.18 12.95
CA ALA A 33 14.58 -0.97 14.18
C ALA A 33 14.00 -0.21 15.38
N ALA A 34 14.31 1.09 15.50
CA ALA A 34 13.74 1.95 16.53
C ALA A 34 12.22 2.11 16.36
N ALA A 35 11.73 2.33 15.14
CA ALA A 35 10.31 2.52 14.86
C ALA A 35 9.47 1.28 15.18
N VAL A 36 9.96 0.08 14.85
CA VAL A 36 9.23 -1.17 15.13
C VAL A 36 9.55 -1.78 16.51
N GLY A 37 10.42 -1.16 17.29
CA GLY A 37 10.76 -1.61 18.64
C GLY A 37 11.50 -2.95 18.68
N LEU A 38 12.31 -3.26 17.67
CA LEU A 38 13.06 -4.50 17.55
C LEU A 38 14.58 -4.25 17.58
N HIS A 39 15.33 -5.29 17.94
CA HIS A 39 16.78 -5.23 17.84
C HIS A 39 17.24 -5.16 16.38
N VAL A 40 18.27 -4.37 16.12
CA VAL A 40 18.83 -4.15 14.75
C VAL A 40 19.15 -5.47 14.03
N SER A 41 19.73 -6.44 14.73
CA SER A 41 20.03 -7.75 14.16
C SER A 41 18.79 -8.55 13.74
N THR A 42 17.71 -8.41 14.49
CA THR A 42 16.42 -9.04 14.15
C THR A 42 15.84 -8.41 12.89
N VAL A 43 15.79 -7.09 12.83
CA VAL A 43 15.28 -6.37 11.66
C VAL A 43 16.12 -6.68 10.42
N HIS A 44 17.44 -6.72 10.56
CA HIS A 44 18.34 -7.07 9.45
C HIS A 44 18.03 -8.47 8.87
N ARG A 45 17.80 -9.48 9.72
CA ARG A 45 17.45 -10.82 9.29
C ARG A 45 16.08 -10.87 8.58
N LEU A 46 15.10 -10.17 9.11
CA LEU A 46 13.77 -10.10 8.50
C LEU A 46 13.80 -9.35 7.15
N LEU A 47 14.55 -8.26 7.07
CA LEU A 47 14.78 -7.54 5.81
C LEU A 47 15.50 -8.41 4.77
N ALA A 48 16.46 -9.23 5.19
CA ALA A 48 17.13 -10.17 4.28
C ALA A 48 16.14 -11.16 3.66
N SER A 49 15.20 -11.67 4.44
CA SER A 49 14.13 -12.54 3.95
C SER A 49 13.17 -11.80 3.00
N LEU A 50 12.76 -10.58 3.32
CA LEU A 50 11.93 -9.76 2.45
C LEU A 50 12.63 -9.41 1.14
N SER A 51 13.94 -9.11 1.21
CA SER A 51 14.75 -8.79 0.02
C SER A 51 14.94 -10.01 -0.87
N SER A 52 15.20 -11.20 -0.30
CA SER A 52 15.34 -12.44 -1.07
C SER A 52 14.06 -12.82 -1.83
N ARG A 53 12.92 -12.37 -1.35
CA ARG A 53 11.60 -12.55 -1.98
C ARG A 53 11.21 -11.38 -2.89
N GLY A 54 12.03 -10.33 -2.98
CA GLY A 54 11.82 -9.17 -3.84
C GLY A 54 10.84 -8.12 -3.31
N TYR A 55 10.39 -8.19 -2.06
CA TYR A 55 9.46 -7.22 -1.47
C TYR A 55 10.12 -5.94 -0.96
N VAL A 56 11.40 -6.03 -0.62
CA VAL A 56 12.22 -4.92 -0.13
C VAL A 56 13.49 -4.85 -0.95
N GLN A 57 13.97 -3.65 -1.17
CA GLN A 57 15.31 -3.42 -1.73
C GLN A 57 16.07 -2.41 -0.88
N LYS A 58 17.40 -2.59 -0.86
CA LYS A 58 18.32 -1.64 -0.24
C LYS A 58 18.88 -0.74 -1.34
N ASP A 59 18.77 0.56 -1.14
CA ASP A 59 19.43 1.54 -1.99
C ASP A 59 20.94 1.51 -1.71
N ILE A 60 21.74 1.33 -2.75
CA ILE A 60 23.20 1.19 -2.63
C ILE A 60 23.85 2.51 -2.22
N GLU A 61 23.32 3.64 -2.67
CA GLU A 61 23.90 4.96 -2.41
C GLU A 61 23.57 5.44 -1.00
N THR A 62 22.31 5.31 -0.59
CA THR A 62 21.82 5.81 0.70
C THR A 62 21.88 4.79 1.84
N GLY A 63 21.96 3.50 1.51
CA GLY A 63 21.86 2.40 2.47
C GLY A 63 20.46 2.20 3.05
N LYS A 64 19.46 2.93 2.57
CA LYS A 64 18.08 2.85 3.05
C LYS A 64 17.34 1.68 2.42
N TYR A 65 16.43 1.10 3.19
CA TYR A 65 15.52 0.06 2.74
C TYR A 65 14.17 0.66 2.34
N ARG A 66 13.58 0.16 1.26
CA ARG A 66 12.25 0.56 0.80
C ARG A 66 11.49 -0.63 0.22
N LEU A 67 10.17 -0.54 0.22
CA LEU A 67 9.30 -1.49 -0.45
C LEU A 67 9.47 -1.40 -1.97
N THR A 68 9.26 -2.52 -2.65
CA THR A 68 9.29 -2.62 -4.11
C THR A 68 7.89 -2.62 -4.71
N LEU A 69 7.80 -2.47 -6.03
CA LEU A 69 6.55 -2.61 -6.76
C LEU A 69 5.91 -4.00 -6.66
N LYS A 70 6.63 -5.00 -6.13
CA LYS A 70 6.05 -6.33 -5.88
C LYS A 70 4.90 -6.28 -4.87
N MET A 71 4.94 -5.34 -3.92
CA MET A 71 3.81 -5.10 -3.01
C MET A 71 2.56 -4.70 -3.77
N PHE A 72 2.70 -3.79 -4.74
CA PHE A 72 1.59 -3.38 -5.60
C PHE A 72 1.10 -4.54 -6.48
N GLU A 73 1.99 -5.33 -7.05
CA GLU A 73 1.65 -6.50 -7.86
C GLU A 73 0.78 -7.50 -7.07
N VAL A 74 1.19 -7.85 -5.86
CA VAL A 74 0.43 -8.77 -5.00
C VAL A 74 -0.89 -8.15 -4.55
N GLY A 75 -0.86 -6.89 -4.13
CA GLY A 75 -2.06 -6.17 -3.68
C GLY A 75 -3.08 -5.98 -4.81
N SER A 76 -2.64 -5.69 -6.01
CA SER A 76 -3.54 -5.53 -7.17
C SER A 76 -4.20 -6.85 -7.58
N ARG A 77 -3.50 -7.97 -7.47
CA ARG A 77 -4.11 -9.30 -7.69
C ARG A 77 -5.18 -9.60 -6.64
N ALA A 78 -4.94 -9.26 -5.39
CA ALA A 78 -5.93 -9.41 -4.33
C ALA A 78 -7.17 -8.53 -4.58
N ALA A 79 -6.95 -7.28 -5.02
CA ALA A 79 -8.02 -6.35 -5.37
C ALA A 79 -8.82 -6.79 -6.61
N CYS A 80 -8.18 -7.42 -7.61
CA CYS A 80 -8.85 -7.96 -8.79
C CYS A 80 -9.82 -9.10 -8.48
N GLY A 81 -9.62 -9.81 -7.36
CA GLY A 81 -10.56 -10.83 -6.86
C GLY A 81 -11.88 -10.23 -6.36
N VAL A 82 -11.87 -8.95 -5.99
CA VAL A 82 -13.07 -8.17 -5.69
C VAL A 82 -13.33 -7.28 -6.91
N ASN A 83 -14.23 -7.70 -7.79
CA ASN A 83 -14.57 -7.00 -9.04
C ASN A 83 -15.37 -5.70 -8.79
N LEU A 84 -15.13 -5.05 -7.66
CA LEU A 84 -15.88 -3.89 -7.18
C LEU A 84 -15.75 -2.69 -8.11
N VAL A 85 -14.52 -2.40 -8.55
CA VAL A 85 -14.26 -1.26 -9.45
C VAL A 85 -14.97 -1.46 -10.79
N SER A 86 -14.88 -2.66 -11.37
CA SER A 86 -15.57 -2.99 -12.65
C SER A 86 -17.07 -2.90 -12.52
N ILE A 87 -17.65 -3.37 -11.41
CA ILE A 87 -19.08 -3.29 -11.16
C ILE A 87 -19.53 -1.85 -10.94
N ALA A 88 -18.76 -1.08 -10.18
CA ALA A 88 -19.10 0.30 -9.80
C ALA A 88 -18.89 1.30 -10.95
N ARG A 89 -17.93 1.07 -11.84
CA ARG A 89 -17.53 2.01 -12.91
C ARG A 89 -18.70 2.61 -13.69
N PRO A 90 -19.64 1.84 -14.27
CA PRO A 90 -20.75 2.42 -15.05
C PRO A 90 -21.66 3.33 -14.22
N TYR A 91 -21.74 3.10 -12.92
CA TYR A 91 -22.51 3.97 -12.00
C TYR A 91 -21.74 5.24 -11.68
N LEU A 92 -20.42 5.15 -11.52
CA LEU A 92 -19.55 6.31 -11.25
C LEU A 92 -19.49 7.25 -12.47
N GLU A 93 -19.36 6.70 -13.67
CA GLU A 93 -19.41 7.45 -14.93
C GLU A 93 -20.72 8.24 -15.04
N ARG A 94 -21.86 7.59 -14.85
CA ARG A 94 -23.18 8.26 -14.89
C ARG A 94 -23.33 9.32 -13.81
N LEU A 95 -22.80 9.06 -12.59
CA LEU A 95 -22.84 10.02 -11.51
C LEU A 95 -21.94 11.24 -11.78
N ALA A 96 -20.76 11.03 -12.34
CA ALA A 96 -19.85 12.10 -12.74
C ALA A 96 -20.45 12.97 -13.86
N GLU A 97 -21.07 12.35 -14.85
CA GLU A 97 -21.80 13.07 -15.92
C GLU A 97 -22.97 13.88 -15.37
N PHE A 98 -23.76 13.30 -14.47
CA PHE A 98 -24.94 13.95 -13.88
C PHE A 98 -24.55 15.11 -12.96
N SER A 99 -23.53 14.93 -12.11
CA SER A 99 -23.10 15.94 -11.14
C SER A 99 -22.22 17.03 -11.73
N GLY A 100 -21.49 16.71 -12.82
CA GLY A 100 -20.44 17.57 -13.38
C GLY A 100 -19.18 17.65 -12.50
N GLU A 101 -19.06 16.77 -11.52
CA GLU A 101 -17.96 16.74 -10.54
C GLU A 101 -17.22 15.40 -10.58
N ALA A 102 -15.97 15.42 -10.11
CA ALA A 102 -15.20 14.18 -9.95
C ALA A 102 -15.82 13.29 -8.87
N VAL A 103 -15.93 12.00 -9.17
CA VAL A 103 -16.51 11.00 -8.28
C VAL A 103 -15.45 10.00 -7.85
N HIS A 104 -15.39 9.70 -6.57
CA HIS A 104 -14.44 8.77 -6.00
C HIS A 104 -15.13 7.53 -5.46
N LEU A 105 -14.60 6.35 -5.79
CA LEU A 105 -14.94 5.11 -5.11
C LEU A 105 -13.93 4.89 -3.98
N VAL A 106 -14.43 4.78 -2.78
CA VAL A 106 -13.60 4.50 -1.60
C VAL A 106 -14.10 3.24 -0.89
N ALA A 107 -13.19 2.49 -0.31
CA ALA A 107 -13.52 1.42 0.61
C ALA A 107 -13.08 1.77 2.03
N ARG A 108 -13.87 1.36 3.00
CA ARG A 108 -13.49 1.50 4.41
C ARG A 108 -12.60 0.32 4.81
N LEU A 109 -11.47 0.61 5.43
CA LEU A 109 -10.56 -0.35 6.02
C LEU A 109 -10.33 0.03 7.50
N GLY A 110 -11.02 -0.63 8.42
CA GLY A 110 -11.01 -0.24 9.83
C GLY A 110 -11.58 1.17 10.02
N ASP A 111 -10.76 2.08 10.53
CA ASP A 111 -11.12 3.50 10.75
C ASP A 111 -10.62 4.42 9.62
N GLU A 112 -9.99 3.86 8.60
CA GLU A 112 -9.47 4.59 7.45
C GLU A 112 -10.30 4.32 6.18
N VAL A 113 -10.11 5.18 5.17
CA VAL A 113 -10.66 4.97 3.83
C VAL A 113 -9.54 4.81 2.81
N VAL A 114 -9.74 3.87 1.90
CA VAL A 114 -8.81 3.65 0.78
C VAL A 114 -9.52 4.05 -0.51
N TYR A 115 -8.89 4.93 -1.29
CA TYR A 115 -9.37 5.32 -2.60
C TYR A 115 -9.10 4.19 -3.60
N LEU A 116 -10.15 3.62 -4.17
CA LEU A 116 -10.08 2.52 -5.12
C LEU A 116 -10.08 3.00 -6.57
N TYR A 117 -10.83 4.06 -6.85
CA TYR A 117 -11.00 4.59 -8.20
C TYR A 117 -11.46 6.04 -8.17
N LYS A 118 -11.09 6.81 -9.21
CA LYS A 118 -11.55 8.17 -9.46
C LYS A 118 -12.09 8.27 -10.88
N GLU A 119 -13.27 8.83 -11.04
CA GLU A 119 -13.83 9.22 -12.33
C GLU A 119 -13.85 10.74 -12.43
N ASP A 120 -13.19 11.27 -13.47
CA ASP A 120 -13.16 12.70 -13.76
C ASP A 120 -14.17 13.03 -14.86
N THR A 121 -14.81 14.18 -14.76
CA THR A 121 -15.65 14.68 -15.85
C THR A 121 -14.80 15.27 -16.96
N SER A 122 -15.26 15.13 -18.20
CA SER A 122 -14.62 15.78 -19.37
C SER A 122 -14.53 17.31 -19.24
N SER A 123 -15.36 17.93 -18.40
CA SER A 123 -15.33 19.36 -18.10
C SER A 123 -14.24 19.76 -17.10
N SER A 124 -13.74 18.85 -16.26
CA SER A 124 -12.67 19.17 -15.31
C SER A 124 -11.31 19.34 -15.99
N ILE A 125 -11.10 18.66 -17.10
CA ILE A 125 -9.89 18.78 -17.93
C ILE A 125 -9.81 20.18 -18.56
N ALA A 126 -10.94 20.77 -18.94
CA ALA A 126 -11.00 22.12 -19.53
C ALA A 126 -10.74 23.23 -18.50
N ARG A 127 -11.01 23.01 -17.22
CA ARG A 127 -10.75 24.02 -16.15
C ARG A 127 -9.29 24.06 -15.69
N MET A 128 -8.52 22.99 -15.92
CA MET A 128 -7.09 22.96 -15.60
C MET A 128 -6.19 23.51 -16.70
N ALA A 129 -6.75 23.76 -17.89
CA ALA A 129 -6.04 24.29 -19.06
C ALA A 129 -6.30 25.78 -19.32
N SER A 130 -6.93 26.50 -18.38
CA SER A 130 -7.26 27.92 -18.50
C SER A 130 -6.50 28.79 -17.51
#